data_69a8c60d0baf691c2253c1f8185040c4
#
_entry.id   69a8c60d0baf691c2253c1f8185040c4
#
_cell.length_a   1.000
_cell.length_b   1.000
_cell.length_c   1.000
_cell.angle_alpha   90.00
_cell.angle_beta   90.00
_cell.angle_gamma   90.00
#
_symmetry.space_group_name_H-M   'P 1'
#
loop_
_entity.id
_entity.type
_entity.pdbx_description
1 polymer ?
#
loop_
_entity_poly.entity_id
_entity_poly.type
_entity_poly.pdbx_seq_one_letter_code
_entity_poly.pdbx_strand_id
1 'polypeptide(L)'
;MKYLVIAHPKPTQIPPEQAVNLYQAATAWADEALKNGKIDCTYIFVGGGGFSIGDVNSQEELFDELLSYPLYGFFDWEVKALVDWKHGYNSVIELYKKMGVA
;
A
#
# COMPACT_ATOMS: atom_id res chain seq x y z
N MET A 1 -1.70 12.12 -0.59
CA MET A 1 -0.80 11.56 0.44
C MET A 1 -0.41 10.15 0.04
N LYS A 2 0.85 9.86 0.11
CA LYS A 2 1.40 8.57 -0.32
C LYS A 2 1.60 7.64 0.87
N TYR A 3 1.22 6.37 0.68
CA TYR A 3 1.38 5.32 1.69
C TYR A 3 1.96 4.06 1.05
N LEU A 4 2.93 3.46 1.73
CA LEU A 4 3.36 2.10 1.42
C LEU A 4 2.45 1.14 2.15
N VAL A 5 1.82 0.25 1.40
CA VAL A 5 0.88 -0.74 1.94
C VAL A 5 1.44 -2.12 1.64
N ILE A 6 1.76 -2.86 2.68
CA ILE A 6 2.36 -4.19 2.55
C ILE A 6 1.36 -5.23 3.03
N ALA A 7 1.13 -6.25 2.19
CA ALA A 7 0.26 -7.37 2.49
C ALA A 7 1.11 -8.56 2.92
N HIS A 8 0.96 -8.99 4.17
CA HIS A 8 1.62 -10.18 4.72
C HIS A 8 0.60 -11.32 4.77
N PRO A 9 0.87 -12.49 4.12
CA PRO A 9 -0.08 -13.60 4.14
C PRO A 9 -0.36 -14.08 5.56
N LYS A 10 -1.64 -14.32 5.86
CA LYS A 10 -2.04 -15.00 7.09
C LYS A 10 -1.88 -16.51 6.92
N PRO A 11 -1.78 -17.26 8.04
CA PRO A 11 -1.81 -18.72 7.97
C PRO A 11 -3.11 -19.28 7.38
N THR A 12 -4.22 -18.54 7.51
CA THR A 12 -5.53 -18.92 6.95
C THR A 12 -5.46 -18.88 5.43
N GLN A 13 -5.71 -20.02 4.82
CA GLN A 13 -5.68 -20.12 3.36
C GLN A 13 -7.01 -19.72 2.74
N ILE A 14 -6.93 -19.19 1.52
CA ILE A 14 -8.12 -18.93 0.71
C ILE A 14 -8.71 -20.30 0.31
N PRO A 15 -10.02 -20.52 0.54
CA PRO A 15 -10.64 -21.78 0.11
C PRO A 15 -10.45 -21.99 -1.40
N PRO A 16 -9.93 -23.15 -1.84
CA PRO A 16 -9.62 -23.39 -3.25
C PRO A 16 -10.82 -23.15 -4.19
N GLU A 17 -12.02 -23.48 -3.75
CA GLU A 17 -13.23 -23.28 -4.56
C GLU A 17 -13.60 -21.81 -4.76
N GLN A 18 -13.04 -20.90 -3.97
CA GLN A 18 -13.27 -19.46 -4.07
C GLN A 18 -12.09 -18.73 -4.69
N ALA A 19 -10.94 -19.37 -4.80
CA ALA A 19 -9.68 -18.71 -5.14
C ALA A 19 -9.74 -18.01 -6.50
N VAL A 20 -10.26 -18.68 -7.54
CA VAL A 20 -10.31 -18.08 -8.88
C VAL A 20 -11.15 -16.81 -8.87
N ASN A 21 -12.34 -16.86 -8.28
CA ASN A 21 -13.24 -15.71 -8.24
C ASN A 21 -12.66 -14.56 -7.44
N LEU A 22 -12.03 -14.84 -6.30
CA LEU A 22 -11.44 -13.83 -5.45
C LEU A 22 -10.24 -13.15 -6.13
N TYR A 23 -9.37 -13.93 -6.79
CA TYR A 23 -8.24 -13.36 -7.51
C TYR A 23 -8.65 -12.59 -8.75
N GLN A 24 -9.69 -13.02 -9.44
CA GLN A 24 -10.25 -12.25 -10.55
C GLN A 24 -10.82 -10.92 -10.07
N ALA A 25 -11.55 -10.92 -8.95
CA ALA A 25 -12.07 -9.70 -8.35
C ALA A 25 -10.93 -8.77 -7.88
N ALA A 26 -9.88 -9.33 -7.29
CA ALA A 26 -8.71 -8.56 -6.86
C ALA A 26 -7.98 -7.95 -8.06
N THR A 27 -7.85 -8.67 -9.17
CA THR A 27 -7.27 -8.15 -10.40
C THR A 27 -8.06 -6.96 -10.92
N ALA A 28 -9.38 -7.09 -10.98
CA ALA A 28 -10.25 -6.00 -11.42
C ALA A 28 -10.16 -4.78 -10.49
N TRP A 29 -10.09 -5.03 -9.18
CA TRP A 29 -9.92 -3.97 -8.18
C TRP A 29 -8.62 -3.21 -8.39
N ALA A 30 -7.51 -3.93 -8.59
CA ALA A 30 -6.20 -3.33 -8.80
C ALA A 30 -6.13 -2.54 -10.12
N ASP A 31 -6.67 -3.10 -11.20
CA ASP A 31 -6.74 -2.39 -12.49
C ASP A 31 -7.48 -1.06 -12.35
N GLU A 32 -8.61 -1.06 -11.66
CA GLU A 32 -9.41 0.15 -11.45
C GLU A 32 -8.66 1.16 -10.58
N ALA A 33 -8.02 0.71 -9.51
CA ALA A 33 -7.27 1.59 -8.61
C ALA A 33 -6.07 2.23 -9.30
N LEU A 34 -5.37 1.47 -10.15
CA LEU A 34 -4.28 2.01 -10.98
C LEU A 34 -4.80 3.04 -11.98
N LYS A 35 -5.92 2.74 -12.62
CA LYS A 35 -6.53 3.61 -13.62
C LYS A 35 -7.00 4.92 -13.01
N ASN A 36 -7.54 4.88 -11.81
CA ASN A 36 -8.05 6.06 -11.10
C ASN A 36 -6.96 6.85 -10.36
N GLY A 37 -5.73 6.35 -10.35
CA GLY A 37 -4.64 6.99 -9.63
C GLY A 37 -4.67 6.81 -8.12
N LYS A 38 -5.50 5.90 -7.60
CA LYS A 38 -5.55 5.60 -6.16
C LYS A 38 -4.37 4.79 -5.68
N ILE A 39 -3.75 4.03 -6.58
CA ILE A 39 -2.45 3.40 -6.34
C ILE A 39 -1.52 3.74 -7.51
N ASP A 40 -0.26 3.99 -7.19
CA ASP A 40 0.77 4.31 -8.19
C ASP A 40 1.32 3.04 -8.83
N CYS A 41 1.48 2.01 -8.01
CA CYS A 41 2.02 0.72 -8.44
C CYS A 41 1.62 -0.36 -7.45
N THR A 42 1.68 -1.61 -7.91
CA THR A 42 1.45 -2.78 -7.07
C THR A 42 2.28 -3.94 -7.61
N TYR A 43 2.86 -4.71 -6.69
CA TYR A 43 3.72 -5.85 -7.02
C TYR A 43 3.50 -6.96 -6.02
N ILE A 44 3.66 -8.20 -6.47
CA ILE A 44 3.61 -9.39 -5.62
C ILE A 44 5.03 -9.80 -5.28
N PHE A 45 5.30 -10.13 -4.02
CA PHE A 45 6.58 -10.70 -3.63
C PHE A 45 6.69 -12.14 -4.10
N VAL A 46 7.86 -12.53 -4.61
CA VAL A 46 8.11 -13.91 -5.05
C VAL A 46 7.84 -14.91 -3.92
N GLY A 47 8.12 -14.53 -2.69
CA GLY A 47 7.90 -15.38 -1.50
C GLY A 47 6.51 -15.31 -0.91
N GLY A 48 5.58 -14.58 -1.51
CA GLY A 48 4.20 -14.42 -1.02
C GLY A 48 3.93 -13.06 -0.40
N GLY A 49 2.69 -12.62 -0.54
CA GLY A 49 2.32 -11.25 -0.20
C GLY A 49 2.70 -10.27 -1.29
N GLY A 50 2.65 -9.00 -0.98
CA GLY A 50 2.96 -7.97 -1.96
C GLY A 50 2.92 -6.59 -1.36
N PHE A 51 3.11 -5.58 -2.19
CA PHE A 51 2.97 -4.20 -1.75
C PHE A 51 2.34 -3.33 -2.82
N SER A 52 1.81 -2.21 -2.37
CA SER A 52 1.31 -1.14 -3.24
C SER A 52 1.75 0.19 -2.68
N ILE A 53 1.84 1.19 -3.54
CA ILE A 53 1.95 2.58 -3.10
C ILE A 53 0.61 3.23 -3.37
N GLY A 54 -0.10 3.59 -2.30
CA GLY A 54 -1.39 4.26 -2.36
C GLY A 54 -1.23 5.77 -2.43
N ASP A 55 -2.14 6.40 -3.16
CA ASP A 55 -2.21 7.86 -3.26
C ASP A 55 -3.64 8.27 -2.96
N VAL A 56 -3.90 8.70 -1.75
CA VAL A 56 -5.23 9.02 -1.25
C VAL A 56 -5.23 10.36 -0.53
N ASN A 57 -6.41 10.92 -0.31
CA ASN A 57 -6.53 12.26 0.27
C ASN A 57 -6.59 12.25 1.79
N SER A 58 -6.88 11.10 2.40
CA SER A 58 -7.02 10.99 3.85
C SER A 58 -6.74 9.56 4.32
N GLN A 59 -6.52 9.42 5.62
CA GLN A 59 -6.36 8.09 6.22
C GLN A 59 -7.68 7.29 6.16
N GLU A 60 -8.80 7.97 6.29
CA GLU A 60 -10.12 7.37 6.17
C GLU A 60 -10.33 6.77 4.78
N GLU A 61 -9.94 7.51 3.75
CA GLU A 61 -10.01 6.99 2.37
C GLU A 61 -9.11 5.76 2.20
N LEU A 62 -7.92 5.77 2.77
CA LEU A 62 -7.02 4.61 2.72
C LEU A 62 -7.66 3.38 3.36
N PHE A 63 -8.27 3.56 4.53
CA PHE A 63 -8.92 2.48 5.24
C PHE A 63 -10.08 1.90 4.43
N ASP A 64 -10.91 2.77 3.85
CA ASP A 64 -12.05 2.36 3.04
C ASP A 64 -11.58 1.61 1.78
N GLU A 65 -10.50 2.06 1.15
CA GLU A 65 -9.90 1.38 0.00
C GLU A 65 -9.39 -0.02 0.37
N LEU A 66 -8.73 -0.14 1.52
CA LEU A 66 -8.27 -1.45 2.01
C LEU A 66 -9.44 -2.40 2.27
N LEU A 67 -10.50 -1.90 2.93
CA LEU A 67 -11.68 -2.71 3.21
C LEU A 67 -12.39 -3.19 1.93
N SER A 68 -12.28 -2.42 0.85
CA SER A 68 -12.91 -2.77 -0.42
C SER A 68 -12.12 -3.81 -1.21
N TYR A 69 -10.88 -4.09 -0.80
CA TYR A 69 -10.04 -5.07 -1.49
C TYR A 69 -10.57 -6.49 -1.26
N PRO A 70 -10.85 -7.25 -2.34
CA PRO A 70 -11.50 -8.56 -2.20
C PRO A 70 -10.76 -9.59 -1.35
N LEU A 71 -9.43 -9.46 -1.25
CA LEU A 71 -8.60 -10.37 -0.45
C LEU A 71 -8.23 -9.80 0.92
N TYR A 72 -8.88 -8.71 1.34
CA TYR A 72 -8.51 -7.99 2.56
C TYR A 72 -8.37 -8.91 3.78
N GLY A 73 -9.31 -9.80 3.99
CA GLY A 73 -9.34 -10.66 5.18
C GLY A 73 -8.29 -11.76 5.21
N PHE A 74 -7.56 -11.98 4.12
CA PHE A 74 -6.56 -13.05 4.02
C PHE A 74 -5.13 -12.56 4.26
N PHE A 75 -4.95 -11.28 4.59
CA PHE A 75 -3.64 -10.68 4.82
C PHE A 75 -3.62 -9.88 6.11
N ASP A 76 -2.45 -9.82 6.73
CA ASP A 76 -2.12 -8.81 7.72
C ASP A 76 -1.51 -7.61 7.00
N TRP A 77 -1.94 -6.41 7.38
CA TRP A 77 -1.57 -5.21 6.65
C TRP A 77 -0.58 -4.37 7.44
N GLU A 78 0.47 -3.94 6.77
CA GLU A 78 1.43 -2.98 7.29
C GLU A 78 1.36 -1.72 6.44
N VAL A 79 1.18 -0.56 7.07
CA VAL A 79 1.03 0.71 6.35
C VAL A 79 2.06 1.69 6.87
N LYS A 80 2.79 2.32 5.95
CA LYS A 80 3.78 3.35 6.27
C LYS A 80 3.47 4.60 5.48
N ALA A 81 3.37 5.75 6.17
CA ALA A 81 3.25 7.04 5.50
C ALA A 81 4.57 7.38 4.82
N LEU A 82 4.49 7.90 3.61
CA LEU A 82 5.66 8.25 2.81
C LEU A 82 5.74 9.76 2.65
N VAL A 83 6.96 10.26 2.63
CA VAL A 83 7.25 11.65 2.27
C VAL A 83 8.17 11.63 1.05
N ASP A 84 8.05 12.64 0.20
CA ASP A 84 8.95 12.78 -0.94
C ASP A 84 10.40 12.85 -0.44
N TRP A 85 11.30 12.07 -1.06
CA TRP A 85 12.68 11.94 -0.60
C TRP A 85 13.43 13.27 -0.60
N LYS A 86 13.19 14.10 -1.61
CA LYS A 86 13.87 15.39 -1.74
C LYS A 86 13.43 16.36 -0.66
N HIS A 87 12.11 16.43 -0.41
CA HIS A 87 11.57 17.21 0.70
C HIS A 87 12.14 16.73 2.03
N GLY A 88 12.16 15.41 2.24
CA GLY A 88 12.69 14.82 3.47
C GLY A 88 14.15 15.17 3.71
N TYR A 89 14.99 15.02 2.69
CA TYR A 89 16.42 15.36 2.80
C TYR A 89 16.64 16.84 3.07
N ASN A 90 15.90 17.71 2.39
CA ASN A 90 16.00 19.15 2.63
C ASN A 90 15.60 19.51 4.06
N SER A 91 14.56 18.88 4.59
CA SER A 91 14.16 19.10 5.98
C SER A 91 15.23 18.65 6.97
N VAL A 92 15.88 17.51 6.71
CA VAL A 92 16.98 17.02 7.54
C VAL A 92 18.16 17.99 7.48
N ILE A 93 18.51 18.47 6.29
CA ILE A 93 19.60 19.45 6.12
C ILE A 93 19.30 20.72 6.94
N GLU A 94 18.08 21.23 6.85
CA GLU A 94 17.69 22.42 7.62
C GLU A 94 17.76 22.18 9.13
N LEU A 95 17.38 20.99 9.59
CA LEU A 95 17.51 20.64 11.00
C LEU A 95 18.96 20.71 11.45
N TYR A 96 19.90 20.10 10.70
CA TYR A 96 21.31 20.11 11.05
C TYR A 96 21.90 21.50 11.01
N LYS A 97 21.50 22.33 10.06
CA LYS A 97 21.91 23.74 10.03
C LYS A 97 21.50 24.49 11.30
N LYS A 98 20.28 24.28 11.75
CA LYS A 98 19.77 24.88 13.00
C LYS A 98 20.52 24.39 14.22
N MET A 99 21.04 23.17 14.18
CA MET A 99 21.85 22.59 15.25
C MET A 99 23.31 23.07 15.19
N GLY A 100 23.72 23.80 14.15
CA GLY A 100 25.08 24.33 14.00
C GLY A 100 26.13 23.29 13.63
N VAL A 101 25.73 22.14 13.05
CA VAL A 101 26.64 21.05 12.68
C VAL A 101 26.83 20.91 11.17
N ALA A 102 26.48 21.89 10.42
CA ALA A 102 26.60 21.84 8.95
C ALA A 102 28.00 22.01 8.46
#